data_6e39b313695f51da8fdeaf2ea41353d2
#
_entry.id   6e39b313695f51da8fdeaf2ea41353d2
#
_cell.length_a   1.000
_cell.length_b   1.000
_cell.length_c   1.000
_cell.angle_alpha   90.00
_cell.angle_beta   90.00
_cell.angle_gamma   90.00
#
_symmetry.space_group_name_H-M   'P 1'
#
loop_
_entity.id
_entity.type
_entity.pdbx_description
1 polymer ?
#
loop_
_entity_poly.entity_id
_entity_poly.type
_entity_poly.pdbx_seq_one_letter_code
_entity_poly.pdbx_strand_id
1 'polypeptide(L)'
;MDIEFVRQKITELRIKRDISEYQLSYDVGHSKNYVHNIVTGYSQPSVKELLYLIDALGVTPRDFFDEEVQFQNPFLAKQIIDGIKNMNDEDLKAVLSIISRLNDRSS
;
A
#
# COMPACT_ATOMS: atom_id res chain seq x y z
N MET A 1 4.98 -9.50 1.73
CA MET A 1 3.53 -9.31 1.48
C MET A 1 2.85 -10.65 1.52
N ASP A 2 1.75 -10.76 2.24
CA ASP A 2 0.94 -11.98 2.36
C ASP A 2 -0.54 -11.62 2.39
N ILE A 3 -1.41 -12.59 2.65
CA ILE A 3 -2.85 -12.35 2.68
C ILE A 3 -3.26 -11.40 3.81
N GLU A 4 -2.50 -11.33 4.89
CA GLU A 4 -2.79 -10.39 5.97
C GLU A 4 -2.63 -8.93 5.50
N PHE A 5 -1.70 -8.67 4.60
CA PHE A 5 -1.57 -7.36 3.97
C PHE A 5 -2.87 -6.95 3.29
N VAL A 6 -3.47 -7.89 2.54
CA VAL A 6 -4.75 -7.65 1.83
C VAL A 6 -5.87 -7.34 2.82
N ARG A 7 -5.99 -8.13 3.89
CA ARG A 7 -7.02 -7.94 4.92
C ARG A 7 -6.90 -6.58 5.60
N GLN A 8 -5.68 -6.23 6.00
CA GLN A 8 -5.40 -4.95 6.65
C GLN A 8 -5.64 -3.77 5.71
N LYS A 9 -5.27 -3.91 4.45
CA LYS A 9 -5.43 -2.84 3.46
C LYS A 9 -6.91 -2.58 3.16
N ILE A 10 -7.72 -3.61 3.07
CA ILE A 10 -9.17 -3.46 2.91
C ILE A 10 -9.74 -2.66 4.08
N THR A 11 -9.38 -3.03 5.30
CA THR A 11 -9.87 -2.34 6.51
C THR A 11 -9.41 -0.88 6.54
N GLU A 12 -8.13 -0.64 6.27
CA GLU A 12 -7.54 0.70 6.27
C GLU A 12 -8.24 1.63 5.27
N LEU A 13 -8.39 1.16 4.02
CA LEU A 13 -9.01 1.96 2.97
C LEU A 13 -10.51 2.15 3.21
N ARG A 14 -11.18 1.14 3.76
CA ARG A 14 -12.60 1.23 4.12
C ARG A 14 -12.83 2.32 5.17
N ILE A 15 -12.03 2.31 6.23
CA ILE A 15 -12.12 3.29 7.30
C ILE A 15 -11.82 4.69 6.76
N LYS A 16 -10.81 4.81 5.93
CA LYS A 16 -10.41 6.08 5.32
C LYS A 16 -11.53 6.69 4.47
N ARG A 17 -12.32 5.86 3.82
CA ARG A 17 -13.46 6.30 3.00
C ARG A 17 -14.78 6.35 3.76
N ASP A 18 -14.75 6.01 5.04
CA ASP A 18 -15.94 5.98 5.89
C ASP A 18 -17.05 5.08 5.33
N ILE A 19 -16.67 3.88 4.88
CA ILE A 19 -17.58 2.87 4.36
C ILE A 19 -17.63 1.71 5.35
N SER A 20 -18.85 1.24 5.71
CA SER A 20 -19.00 0.07 6.56
C SER A 20 -18.66 -1.22 5.82
N GLU A 21 -18.35 -2.29 6.57
CA GLU A 21 -18.17 -3.62 5.99
C GLU A 21 -19.44 -4.06 5.24
N TYR A 22 -20.60 -3.77 5.81
CA TYR A 22 -21.89 -4.06 5.20
C TYR A 22 -22.05 -3.35 3.86
N GLN A 23 -21.77 -2.05 3.82
CA GLN A 23 -21.93 -1.25 2.59
C GLN A 23 -20.96 -1.72 1.50
N LEU A 24 -19.71 -2.00 1.88
CA LEU A 24 -18.73 -2.50 0.90
C LEU A 24 -19.13 -3.86 0.34
N SER A 25 -19.67 -4.76 1.19
CA SER A 25 -20.19 -6.06 0.76
C SER A 25 -21.32 -5.88 -0.26
N TYR A 26 -22.22 -4.97 0.02
CA TYR A 26 -23.33 -4.65 -0.87
C TYR A 26 -22.83 -4.08 -2.20
N ASP A 27 -21.89 -3.15 -2.16
CA ASP A 27 -21.36 -2.48 -3.34
C ASP A 27 -20.69 -3.47 -4.33
N VAL A 28 -20.11 -4.56 -3.83
CA VAL A 28 -19.50 -5.58 -4.68
C VAL A 28 -20.46 -6.73 -5.01
N GLY A 29 -21.74 -6.61 -4.65
CA GLY A 29 -22.76 -7.58 -5.02
C GLY A 29 -22.80 -8.84 -4.19
N HIS A 30 -22.29 -8.81 -2.95
CA HIS A 30 -22.25 -9.95 -2.04
C HIS A 30 -23.17 -9.78 -0.83
N SER A 31 -23.28 -10.85 -0.02
CA SER A 31 -24.07 -10.83 1.20
C SER A 31 -23.41 -9.93 2.26
N LYS A 32 -24.21 -9.56 3.26
CA LYS A 32 -23.80 -8.58 4.29
C LYS A 32 -22.54 -8.91 5.06
N ASN A 33 -22.17 -10.20 5.17
CA ASN A 33 -21.01 -10.64 5.94
C ASN A 33 -19.78 -10.91 5.08
N TYR A 34 -19.85 -10.64 3.78
CA TYR A 34 -18.78 -10.99 2.85
C TYR A 34 -17.45 -10.35 3.23
N VAL A 35 -17.41 -9.04 3.40
CA VAL A 35 -16.19 -8.30 3.75
C VAL A 35 -15.71 -8.70 5.15
N HIS A 36 -16.63 -8.83 6.12
CA HIS A 36 -16.28 -9.27 7.47
C HIS A 36 -15.58 -10.61 7.46
N ASN A 37 -16.05 -11.56 6.69
CA ASN A 37 -15.44 -12.89 6.58
C ASN A 37 -14.04 -12.83 5.98
N ILE A 38 -13.80 -11.92 5.05
CA ILE A 38 -12.47 -11.74 4.46
C ILE A 38 -11.50 -11.14 5.50
N VAL A 39 -11.88 -10.03 6.12
CA VAL A 39 -10.97 -9.31 7.03
C VAL A 39 -10.69 -10.06 8.31
N THR A 40 -11.58 -10.93 8.74
CA THR A 40 -11.36 -11.79 9.93
C THR A 40 -10.61 -13.08 9.64
N GLY A 41 -10.33 -13.37 8.36
CA GLY A 41 -9.59 -14.55 7.96
C GLY A 41 -10.43 -15.79 7.73
N TYR A 42 -11.76 -15.69 7.83
CA TYR A 42 -12.67 -16.81 7.61
C TYR A 42 -12.68 -17.25 6.14
N SER A 43 -12.56 -16.29 5.20
CA SER A 43 -12.54 -16.58 3.78
C SER A 43 -11.50 -15.71 3.05
N GLN A 44 -11.22 -16.05 1.81
CA GLN A 44 -10.33 -15.28 0.94
C GLN A 44 -11.08 -14.88 -0.32
N PRO A 45 -10.87 -13.66 -0.85
CA PRO A 45 -11.45 -13.31 -2.14
C PRO A 45 -10.70 -14.01 -3.26
N SER A 46 -11.40 -14.34 -4.34
CA SER A 46 -10.74 -14.67 -5.60
C SER A 46 -10.05 -13.42 -6.15
N VAL A 47 -9.15 -13.58 -7.11
CA VAL A 47 -8.51 -12.43 -7.77
C VAL A 47 -9.56 -11.50 -8.38
N LYS A 48 -10.56 -12.06 -9.03
CA LYS A 48 -11.66 -11.28 -9.63
C LYS A 48 -12.41 -10.47 -8.59
N GLU A 49 -12.76 -11.10 -7.46
CA GLU A 49 -13.46 -10.43 -6.35
C GLU A 49 -12.60 -9.33 -5.74
N LEU A 50 -11.31 -9.59 -5.58
CA LEU A 50 -10.38 -8.59 -5.04
C LEU A 50 -10.32 -7.35 -5.94
N LEU A 51 -10.32 -7.53 -7.25
CA LEU A 51 -10.32 -6.39 -8.18
C LEU A 51 -11.60 -5.56 -8.04
N TYR A 52 -12.74 -6.19 -7.84
CA TYR A 52 -13.99 -5.47 -7.56
C TYR A 52 -13.94 -4.71 -6.23
N LEU A 53 -13.35 -5.32 -5.19
CA LEU A 53 -13.16 -4.65 -3.90
C LEU A 53 -12.28 -3.41 -4.04
N ILE A 54 -11.18 -3.52 -4.77
CA ILE A 54 -10.26 -2.42 -5.02
C ILE A 54 -10.98 -1.27 -5.73
N ASP A 55 -11.78 -1.58 -6.76
CA ASP A 55 -12.58 -0.57 -7.46
C ASP A 55 -13.57 0.11 -6.52
N ALA A 56 -14.28 -0.66 -5.70
CA ALA A 56 -15.25 -0.13 -4.75
C ALA A 56 -14.60 0.75 -3.68
N LEU A 57 -13.36 0.46 -3.33
CA LEU A 57 -12.57 1.26 -2.40
C LEU A 57 -12.03 2.55 -3.03
N GLY A 58 -12.16 2.71 -4.34
CA GLY A 58 -11.80 3.94 -5.03
C GLY A 58 -10.31 4.16 -5.23
N VAL A 59 -9.51 3.10 -5.20
CA VAL A 59 -8.07 3.17 -5.44
C VAL A 59 -7.71 2.30 -6.64
N THR A 60 -6.51 2.49 -7.18
CA THR A 60 -5.99 1.61 -8.23
C THR A 60 -5.36 0.36 -7.60
N PRO A 61 -5.23 -0.74 -8.35
CA PRO A 61 -4.47 -1.91 -7.86
C PRO A 61 -3.06 -1.54 -7.42
N ARG A 62 -2.41 -0.62 -8.12
CA ARG A 62 -1.09 -0.13 -7.76
C ARG A 62 -1.09 0.49 -6.37
N ASP A 63 -2.04 1.37 -6.09
CA ASP A 63 -2.15 2.04 -4.79
C ASP A 63 -2.51 1.05 -3.69
N PHE A 64 -3.37 0.08 -4.00
CA PHE A 64 -3.76 -0.94 -3.03
C PHE A 64 -2.57 -1.77 -2.56
N PHE A 65 -1.68 -2.16 -3.48
CA PHE A 65 -0.54 -3.02 -3.17
C PHE A 65 0.73 -2.24 -2.84
N ASP A 66 0.65 -0.92 -2.73
CA ASP A 66 1.79 -0.10 -2.34
C ASP A 66 2.08 -0.29 -0.85
N GLU A 67 3.28 -0.76 -0.54
CA GLU A 67 3.74 -0.88 0.84
C GLU A 67 4.28 0.48 1.27
N GLU A 68 3.66 1.06 2.29
CA GLU A 68 4.11 2.33 2.83
C GLU A 68 5.48 2.18 3.47
N VAL A 69 6.46 2.88 2.92
CA VAL A 69 7.78 2.98 3.53
C VAL A 69 7.75 4.17 4.49
N GLN A 70 8.02 3.90 5.77
CA GLN A 70 8.05 4.95 6.79
C GLN A 70 9.47 5.49 6.94
N PHE A 71 9.62 6.80 6.79
CA PHE A 71 10.88 7.50 7.00
C PHE A 71 10.84 8.26 8.31
N GLN A 72 12.00 8.44 8.95
CA GLN A 72 12.10 9.28 10.15
C GLN A 72 11.73 10.73 9.85
N ASN A 73 12.11 11.23 8.67
CA ASN A 73 11.72 12.55 8.21
C ASN A 73 11.18 12.44 6.79
N PRO A 74 9.84 12.27 6.63
CA PRO A 74 9.24 12.10 5.31
C PRO A 74 9.47 13.27 4.37
N PHE A 75 9.55 14.49 4.89
CA PHE A 75 9.77 15.69 4.08
C PHE A 75 11.15 15.67 3.40
N LEU A 76 12.19 15.39 4.18
CA LEU A 76 13.55 15.30 3.62
C LEU A 76 13.69 14.10 2.69
N ALA A 77 13.09 12.96 3.05
CA ALA A 77 13.10 11.77 2.20
C ALA A 77 12.47 12.06 0.83
N LYS A 78 11.35 12.78 0.82
CA LYS A 78 10.67 13.15 -0.43
C LYS A 78 11.56 14.04 -1.29
N GLN A 79 12.25 15.00 -0.70
CA GLN A 79 13.15 15.88 -1.43
C GLN A 79 14.29 15.09 -2.08
N ILE A 80 14.84 14.09 -1.38
CA ILE A 80 15.88 13.21 -1.91
C ILE A 80 15.34 12.41 -3.10
N ILE A 81 14.17 11.78 -2.94
CA ILE A 81 13.53 11.00 -4.01
C ILE A 81 13.27 11.86 -5.24
N ASP A 82 12.73 13.05 -5.05
CA ASP A 82 12.46 13.99 -6.16
C ASP A 82 13.75 14.43 -6.83
N GLY A 83 14.80 14.63 -6.04
CA GLY A 83 16.11 15.08 -6.56
C GLY A 83 16.80 14.04 -7.44
N ILE A 84 16.58 12.75 -7.21
CA ILE A 84 17.25 11.68 -7.97
C ILE A 84 16.49 11.24 -9.22
N LYS A 85 15.24 11.67 -9.41
CA LYS A 85 14.35 11.17 -10.47
C LYS A 85 14.93 11.30 -11.88
N ASN A 86 15.65 12.38 -12.14
CA ASN A 86 16.19 12.70 -13.48
C ASN A 86 17.70 12.55 -13.56
N MET A 87 18.33 11.97 -12.56
CA MET A 87 19.78 11.75 -12.56
C MET A 87 20.17 10.61 -13.50
N ASN A 88 21.31 10.74 -14.17
CA ASN A 88 21.88 9.67 -14.98
C ASN A 88 22.59 8.65 -14.07
N ASP A 89 23.04 7.53 -14.65
CA ASP A 89 23.68 6.44 -13.91
C ASP A 89 24.92 6.89 -13.14
N GLU A 90 25.74 7.77 -13.73
CA GLU A 90 26.95 8.27 -13.09
C GLU A 90 26.63 9.07 -11.83
N ASP A 91 25.65 9.95 -11.90
CA ASP A 91 25.20 10.74 -10.76
C ASP A 91 24.56 9.86 -9.69
N LEU A 92 23.74 8.88 -10.09
CA LEU A 92 23.14 7.93 -9.14
C LEU A 92 24.20 7.11 -8.40
N LYS A 93 25.27 6.70 -9.09
CA LYS A 93 26.39 6.00 -8.44
C LYS A 93 27.10 6.88 -7.42
N ALA A 94 27.25 8.16 -7.71
CA ALA A 94 27.84 9.10 -6.75
C ALA A 94 26.97 9.25 -5.50
N VAL A 95 25.65 9.37 -5.67
CA VAL A 95 24.70 9.43 -4.55
C VAL A 95 24.77 8.14 -3.73
N LEU A 96 24.76 6.99 -4.40
CA LEU A 96 24.81 5.70 -3.74
C LEU A 96 26.09 5.54 -2.92
N SER A 97 27.23 6.04 -3.40
CA SER A 97 28.51 6.04 -2.68
C SER A 97 28.41 6.84 -1.38
N ILE A 98 27.74 7.99 -1.42
CA ILE A 98 27.51 8.81 -0.22
C ILE A 98 26.65 8.06 0.78
N ILE A 99 25.56 7.44 0.32
CA ILE A 99 24.63 6.67 1.17
C ILE A 99 25.39 5.53 1.85
N SER A 100 26.19 4.78 1.11
CA SER A 100 26.97 3.66 1.66
C SER A 100 27.91 4.12 2.75
N ARG A 101 28.58 5.25 2.55
CA ARG A 101 29.51 5.81 3.55
C ARG A 101 28.78 6.25 4.81
N LEU A 102 27.61 6.88 4.67
CA LEU A 102 26.80 7.30 5.81
C LEU A 102 26.28 6.11 6.60
N ASN A 103 25.88 5.04 5.93
CA ASN A 103 25.42 3.81 6.59
C ASN A 103 26.53 3.12 7.36
N ASP A 104 27.76 3.09 6.83
CA ASP A 104 28.93 2.53 7.52
C ASP A 104 29.23 3.29 8.81
N ARG A 105 28.99 4.60 8.84
CA ARG A 105 29.17 5.43 10.03
C ARG A 105 28.11 5.19 11.10
N SER A 106 26.95 4.66 10.70
CA SER A 106 25.80 4.44 11.59
C SER A 106 25.87 3.09 12.31
N SER A 107 26.74 2.19 11.87
CA SER A 107 26.83 0.83 12.43
C SER A 107 27.79 0.72 13.61
#